data_427522f3ed157740422ec694a974447c
#
_entry.id   427522f3ed157740422ec694a974447c
#
_cell.length_a   1.000
_cell.length_b   1.000
_cell.length_c   1.000
_cell.angle_alpha   90.00
_cell.angle_beta   90.00
_cell.angle_gamma   90.00
#
_symmetry.space_group_name_H-M   'P 1'
#
loop_
_entity.id
_entity.type
_entity.pdbx_description
1 polymer ?
#
loop_
_entity_poly.entity_id
_entity_poly.type
_entity_poly.pdbx_seq_one_letter_code
_entity_poly.pdbx_strand_id
1 'polypeptide(L)'
;MEDEKKAVKAAIEDAGSVAVIPGTVSKWLTTQGFEHEFLGLDASNIELIKVDAALLVPFATALYAYGFNCLQCQGGYDSGPGADLVSFYHLIRIEDNCTQTTEVRLKVFLPRSNPRVPSVYWVWKGADWQERETFDMYGIVYEGHPGLKRILMPEDWVGYPLRKDYVSPDFYELQDAY
;
A
#
# COMPACT_ATOMS: atom_id res chain seq x y z
N MET A 1 23.35 19.35 -22.17
CA MET A 1 22.66 18.11 -21.69
C MET A 1 23.06 17.67 -20.28
N GLU A 2 24.34 17.73 -19.86
CA GLU A 2 24.72 17.45 -18.46
C GLU A 2 24.37 18.61 -17.50
N ASP A 3 24.50 19.82 -17.96
CA ASP A 3 24.16 21.02 -17.15
C ASP A 3 22.65 21.16 -16.92
N GLU A 4 21.81 20.76 -17.89
CA GLU A 4 20.35 20.76 -17.72
C GLU A 4 19.91 19.67 -16.72
N LYS A 5 20.53 18.51 -16.72
CA LYS A 5 20.26 17.44 -15.74
C LYS A 5 20.68 17.84 -14.32
N LYS A 6 21.77 18.60 -14.21
CA LYS A 6 22.25 19.14 -12.93
C LYS A 6 21.36 20.25 -12.39
N ALA A 7 20.84 21.11 -13.26
CA ALA A 7 19.88 22.15 -12.91
C ALA A 7 18.52 21.60 -12.47
N VAL A 8 18.03 20.54 -13.16
CA VAL A 8 16.77 19.87 -12.79
C VAL A 8 16.93 19.12 -11.45
N LYS A 9 18.10 18.51 -11.20
CA LYS A 9 18.36 17.84 -9.92
C LYS A 9 18.47 18.82 -8.75
N ALA A 10 19.11 19.97 -8.96
CA ALA A 10 19.18 21.06 -7.97
C ALA A 10 17.81 21.70 -7.71
N ALA A 11 16.96 21.83 -8.73
CA ALA A 11 15.60 22.35 -8.57
C ALA A 11 14.65 21.38 -7.82
N ILE A 12 14.95 20.08 -7.83
CA ILE A 12 14.21 19.07 -7.07
C ILE A 12 14.66 19.06 -5.60
N GLU A 13 15.94 19.35 -5.34
CA GLU A 13 16.50 19.42 -3.97
C GLU A 13 16.14 20.72 -3.23
N ASP A 14 15.82 21.82 -3.97
CA ASP A 14 15.43 23.12 -3.40
C ASP A 14 13.91 23.34 -3.33
N ALA A 15 13.10 22.32 -3.59
CA ALA A 15 11.71 22.27 -3.17
C ALA A 15 11.70 22.15 -1.64
N GLY A 16 11.97 23.29 -0.99
CA GLY A 16 12.07 23.45 0.44
C GLY A 16 10.93 22.71 1.13
N SER A 17 11.23 22.08 2.25
CA SER A 17 10.28 21.37 3.12
C SER A 17 9.12 22.33 3.45
N VAL A 18 8.11 22.35 2.59
CA VAL A 18 6.81 22.92 2.95
C VAL A 18 6.40 22.15 4.19
N ALA A 19 6.28 22.84 5.31
CA ALA A 19 5.84 22.24 6.55
C ALA A 19 4.48 21.59 6.27
N VAL A 20 4.49 20.27 6.10
CA VAL A 20 3.30 19.51 5.72
C VAL A 20 2.41 19.51 6.95
N ILE A 21 1.33 20.32 6.91
CA ILE A 21 0.41 20.46 8.04
C ILE A 21 -0.36 19.15 8.17
N PRO A 22 -0.23 18.42 9.30
CA PRO A 22 -0.95 17.18 9.51
C PRO A 22 -2.47 17.41 9.43
N GLY A 23 -3.14 16.51 8.74
CA GLY A 23 -4.59 16.53 8.64
C GLY A 23 -5.30 16.11 9.93
N THR A 24 -6.60 15.96 9.87
CA THR A 24 -7.45 15.64 11.03
C THR A 24 -7.17 14.25 11.59
N VAL A 25 -6.99 13.26 10.67
CA VAL A 25 -6.75 11.86 11.07
C VAL A 25 -5.37 11.70 11.68
N SER A 26 -4.34 12.29 11.04
CA SER A 26 -2.97 12.26 11.56
C SER A 26 -2.87 12.92 12.95
N LYS A 27 -3.53 14.07 13.18
CA LYS A 27 -3.59 14.71 14.48
C LYS A 27 -4.26 13.83 15.53
N TRP A 28 -5.36 13.19 15.16
CA TRP A 28 -6.06 12.27 16.07
C TRP A 28 -5.16 11.08 16.43
N LEU A 29 -4.50 10.45 15.45
CA LEU A 29 -3.56 9.35 15.70
C LEU A 29 -2.43 9.75 16.66
N THR A 30 -1.86 10.95 16.47
CA THR A 30 -0.83 11.50 17.39
C THR A 30 -1.40 11.65 18.81
N THR A 31 -2.63 12.13 18.95
CA THR A 31 -3.29 12.28 20.28
C THR A 31 -3.52 10.93 20.96
N GLN A 32 -3.73 9.87 20.18
CA GLN A 32 -3.87 8.49 20.69
C GLN A 32 -2.49 7.82 20.96
N GLY A 33 -1.38 8.49 20.68
CA GLY A 33 -0.04 7.97 20.90
C GLY A 33 0.48 7.02 19.82
N PHE A 34 -0.14 7.02 18.64
CA PHE A 34 0.33 6.22 17.52
C PHE A 34 1.48 6.91 16.77
N GLU A 35 2.64 6.26 16.73
CA GLU A 35 3.78 6.72 15.94
C GLU A 35 3.53 6.48 14.45
N HIS A 36 3.61 7.53 13.64
CA HIS A 36 3.41 7.48 12.19
C HIS A 36 4.14 8.63 11.51
N GLU A 37 4.35 8.49 10.20
CA GLU A 37 4.90 9.54 9.36
C GLU A 37 3.79 10.07 8.44
N PHE A 38 3.49 11.37 8.54
CA PHE A 38 2.54 12.01 7.64
C PHE A 38 3.25 12.36 6.33
N LEU A 39 2.82 11.73 5.23
CA LEU A 39 3.43 11.91 3.90
C LEU A 39 2.83 13.09 3.11
N GLY A 40 1.78 13.73 3.62
CA GLY A 40 1.09 14.81 2.94
C GLY A 40 -0.32 14.45 2.51
N LEU A 41 -0.86 15.26 1.61
CA LEU A 41 -2.16 15.05 0.98
C LEU A 41 -1.94 14.60 -0.47
N ASP A 42 -2.79 13.75 -0.97
CA ASP A 42 -2.80 13.42 -2.39
C ASP A 42 -3.54 14.50 -3.24
N ALA A 43 -3.62 14.29 -4.55
CA ALA A 43 -4.30 15.20 -5.46
C ALA A 43 -5.81 15.38 -5.16
N SER A 44 -6.39 14.45 -4.42
CA SER A 44 -7.80 14.46 -3.97
C SER A 44 -7.95 14.97 -2.55
N ASN A 45 -6.90 15.53 -1.97
CA ASN A 45 -6.86 16.03 -0.58
C ASN A 45 -7.04 14.94 0.47
N ILE A 46 -6.68 13.69 0.16
CA ILE A 46 -6.72 12.54 1.06
C ILE A 46 -5.40 12.46 1.84
N GLU A 47 -5.49 12.28 3.15
CA GLU A 47 -4.31 12.13 4.00
C GLU A 47 -3.55 10.84 3.68
N LEU A 48 -2.25 10.98 3.44
CA LEU A 48 -1.33 9.86 3.23
C LEU A 48 -0.49 9.67 4.50
N ILE A 49 -0.58 8.49 5.09
CA ILE A 49 0.07 8.14 6.34
C ILE A 49 0.93 6.90 6.12
N LYS A 50 2.22 7.00 6.43
CA LYS A 50 3.13 5.85 6.46
C LYS A 50 3.08 5.21 7.84
N VAL A 51 2.92 3.91 7.85
CA VAL A 51 2.83 3.08 9.05
C VAL A 51 3.86 1.96 8.98
N ASP A 52 4.47 1.63 10.10
CA ASP A 52 5.31 0.44 10.20
C ASP A 52 4.47 -0.83 10.09
N ALA A 53 5.01 -1.86 9.42
CA ALA A 53 4.29 -3.13 9.22
C ALA A 53 3.87 -3.76 10.56
N ALA A 54 4.71 -3.70 11.60
CA ALA A 54 4.40 -4.26 12.91
C ALA A 54 3.23 -3.55 13.63
N LEU A 55 2.99 -2.28 13.29
CA LEU A 55 1.95 -1.46 13.90
C LEU A 55 0.65 -1.42 13.08
N LEU A 56 0.62 -2.06 11.91
CA LEU A 56 -0.53 -1.97 11.00
C LEU A 56 -1.84 -2.41 11.64
N VAL A 57 -1.88 -3.56 12.32
CA VAL A 57 -3.12 -4.09 12.94
C VAL A 57 -3.61 -3.20 14.08
N PRO A 58 -2.77 -2.75 15.02
CA PRO A 58 -3.17 -1.73 16.00
C PRO A 58 -3.74 -0.46 15.36
N PHE A 59 -3.10 0.07 14.32
CA PHE A 59 -3.61 1.22 13.55
C PHE A 59 -4.97 0.94 12.91
N ALA A 60 -5.09 -0.17 12.21
CA ALA A 60 -6.32 -0.60 11.56
C ALA A 60 -7.47 -0.71 12.57
N THR A 61 -7.21 -1.33 13.73
CA THR A 61 -8.20 -1.49 14.79
C THR A 61 -8.62 -0.13 15.39
N ALA A 62 -7.65 0.76 15.63
CA ALA A 62 -7.94 2.09 16.15
C ALA A 62 -8.75 2.93 15.15
N LEU A 63 -8.41 2.90 13.87
CA LEU A 63 -9.15 3.60 12.82
C LEU A 63 -10.55 3.03 12.64
N TYR A 64 -10.71 1.70 12.72
CA TYR A 64 -12.03 1.07 12.69
C TYR A 64 -12.90 1.56 13.87
N ALA A 65 -12.35 1.60 15.07
CA ALA A 65 -13.05 2.12 16.27
C ALA A 65 -13.34 3.62 16.15
N TYR A 66 -12.51 4.39 15.45
CA TYR A 66 -12.74 5.82 15.17
C TYR A 66 -13.83 6.06 14.13
N GLY A 67 -14.26 5.00 13.41
CA GLY A 67 -15.37 5.05 12.47
C GLY A 67 -14.99 4.77 11.02
N PHE A 68 -13.74 4.44 10.71
CA PHE A 68 -13.35 3.97 9.35
C PHE A 68 -13.84 2.53 9.13
N ASN A 69 -15.15 2.42 8.90
CA ASN A 69 -15.87 1.15 8.81
C ASN A 69 -15.75 0.46 7.44
N CYS A 70 -15.23 1.16 6.43
CA CYS A 70 -15.09 0.65 5.08
C CYS A 70 -13.63 0.64 4.61
N LEU A 71 -13.13 -0.54 4.24
CA LEU A 71 -11.92 -0.68 3.42
C LEU A 71 -12.35 -0.58 1.95
N GLN A 72 -12.17 0.60 1.37
CA GLN A 72 -12.51 0.87 -0.03
C GLN A 72 -11.62 0.06 -0.98
N CYS A 73 -10.33 0.09 -0.74
CA CYS A 73 -9.34 -0.58 -1.55
C CYS A 73 -8.10 -0.93 -0.74
N GLN A 74 -7.62 -2.14 -0.91
CA GLN A 74 -6.28 -2.55 -0.54
C GLN A 74 -5.53 -2.93 -1.82
N GLY A 75 -4.27 -2.62 -1.91
CA GLY A 75 -3.45 -2.98 -3.06
C GLY A 75 -1.97 -2.86 -2.78
N GLY A 76 -1.18 -3.15 -3.79
CA GLY A 76 0.26 -3.00 -3.71
C GLY A 76 0.82 -2.38 -4.97
N TYR A 77 2.03 -1.87 -4.86
CA TYR A 77 2.82 -1.45 -6.01
C TYR A 77 4.31 -1.61 -5.75
N ASP A 78 5.05 -1.67 -6.82
CA ASP A 78 6.50 -1.72 -6.83
C ASP A 78 7.04 -0.31 -7.04
N SER A 79 7.81 0.21 -6.08
CA SER A 79 8.38 1.57 -6.14
C SER A 79 9.45 1.70 -7.22
N GLY A 80 10.09 0.59 -7.64
CA GLY A 80 11.12 0.58 -8.68
C GLY A 80 12.02 -0.64 -8.58
N PRO A 81 12.85 -0.90 -9.59
CA PRO A 81 13.83 -1.98 -9.54
C PRO A 81 14.74 -1.84 -8.32
N GLY A 82 14.79 -2.86 -7.47
CA GLY A 82 15.60 -2.85 -6.23
C GLY A 82 15.03 -2.03 -5.07
N ALA A 83 13.95 -1.26 -5.27
CA ALA A 83 13.29 -0.50 -4.23
C ALA A 83 12.25 -1.35 -3.47
N ASP A 84 11.71 -0.80 -2.39
CA ASP A 84 10.68 -1.44 -1.58
C ASP A 84 9.39 -1.68 -2.34
N LEU A 85 8.69 -2.72 -1.95
CA LEU A 85 7.29 -2.93 -2.28
C LEU A 85 6.42 -2.15 -1.30
N VAL A 86 5.32 -1.61 -1.78
CA VAL A 86 4.40 -0.85 -0.93
C VAL A 86 3.04 -1.52 -0.93
N SER A 87 2.53 -1.80 0.27
CA SER A 87 1.12 -2.14 0.47
C SER A 87 0.37 -0.91 0.92
N PHE A 88 -0.77 -0.59 0.30
CA PHE A 88 -1.59 0.55 0.67
C PHE A 88 -3.01 0.14 1.00
N TYR A 89 -3.65 0.91 1.88
CA TYR A 89 -5.01 0.68 2.37
C TYR A 89 -5.76 2.00 2.29
N HIS A 90 -6.80 2.04 1.49
CA HIS A 90 -7.68 3.20 1.38
C HIS A 90 -8.92 2.96 2.23
N LEU A 91 -9.06 3.76 3.28
CA LEU A 91 -10.11 3.63 4.27
C LEU A 91 -11.08 4.79 4.16
N ILE A 92 -12.36 4.48 4.29
CA ILE A 92 -13.44 5.47 4.28
C ILE A 92 -14.24 5.33 5.56
N ARG A 93 -14.55 6.48 6.16
CA ARG A 93 -15.54 6.63 7.19
C ARG A 93 -16.86 7.01 6.53
N ILE A 94 -17.81 6.09 6.55
CA ILE A 94 -19.16 6.31 6.04
C ILE A 94 -20.06 6.64 7.21
N GLU A 95 -20.62 7.85 7.23
CA GLU A 95 -21.60 8.28 8.21
C GLU A 95 -23.02 7.92 7.74
N ASP A 96 -23.97 7.84 8.67
CA ASP A 96 -25.33 7.36 8.42
C ASP A 96 -26.05 8.11 7.29
N ASN A 97 -25.70 9.37 7.06
CA ASN A 97 -26.35 10.21 6.02
C ASN A 97 -25.65 10.14 4.66
N CYS A 98 -24.48 9.48 4.56
CA CYS A 98 -23.65 9.42 3.34
C CYS A 98 -23.34 10.80 2.71
N THR A 99 -23.51 11.90 3.46
CA THR A 99 -23.37 13.26 2.93
C THR A 99 -21.94 13.76 2.97
N GLN A 100 -21.12 13.24 3.90
CA GLN A 100 -19.72 13.56 4.01
C GLN A 100 -18.94 12.26 4.29
N THR A 101 -17.93 12.00 3.49
CA THR A 101 -16.98 10.91 3.70
C THR A 101 -15.65 11.49 4.15
N THR A 102 -15.05 10.89 5.16
CA THR A 102 -13.66 11.16 5.52
C THR A 102 -12.81 10.00 5.00
N GLU A 103 -11.74 10.33 4.30
CA GLU A 103 -10.89 9.34 3.67
C GLU A 103 -9.46 9.44 4.20
N VAL A 104 -8.81 8.31 4.32
CA VAL A 104 -7.38 8.22 4.69
C VAL A 104 -6.73 7.06 3.93
N ARG A 105 -5.48 7.24 3.56
CA ARG A 105 -4.70 6.19 2.91
C ARG A 105 -3.47 5.86 3.73
N LEU A 106 -3.39 4.62 4.19
CA LEU A 106 -2.21 4.09 4.85
C LEU A 106 -1.27 3.49 3.80
N LYS A 107 0.04 3.67 4.00
CA LYS A 107 1.10 3.05 3.20
C LYS A 107 2.08 2.34 4.11
N VAL A 108 2.40 1.11 3.76
CA VAL A 108 3.40 0.28 4.44
C VAL A 108 4.48 -0.07 3.43
N PHE A 109 5.71 0.34 3.73
CA PHE A 109 6.87 0.05 2.90
C PHE A 109 7.52 -1.24 3.37
N LEU A 110 7.73 -2.17 2.45
CA LEU A 110 8.16 -3.53 2.74
C LEU A 110 9.45 -3.85 1.98
N PRO A 111 10.47 -4.41 2.66
CA PRO A 111 11.69 -4.78 1.98
C PRO A 111 11.40 -5.85 0.91
N ARG A 112 11.88 -5.62 -0.32
CA ARG A 112 11.66 -6.51 -1.47
C ARG A 112 12.09 -7.95 -1.23
N SER A 113 13.14 -8.15 -0.43
CA SER A 113 13.70 -9.47 -0.13
C SER A 113 12.77 -10.33 0.74
N ASN A 114 11.97 -9.70 1.60
CA ASN A 114 11.04 -10.39 2.50
C ASN A 114 9.83 -9.49 2.80
N PRO A 115 8.95 -9.28 1.82
CA PRO A 115 7.80 -8.37 1.96
C PRO A 115 6.69 -9.03 2.77
N ARG A 116 6.69 -8.82 4.07
CA ARG A 116 5.72 -9.38 5.01
C ARG A 116 5.00 -8.27 5.76
N VAL A 117 3.69 -8.42 5.91
CA VAL A 117 2.84 -7.50 6.63
C VAL A 117 1.68 -8.27 7.28
N PRO A 118 1.24 -7.91 8.48
CA PRO A 118 0.07 -8.52 9.08
C PRO A 118 -1.18 -8.29 8.23
N SER A 119 -2.05 -9.32 8.10
CA SER A 119 -3.33 -9.21 7.41
C SER A 119 -4.31 -8.34 8.17
N VAL A 120 -5.05 -7.48 7.47
CA VAL A 120 -6.16 -6.71 8.02
C VAL A 120 -7.52 -7.39 7.82
N TYR A 121 -7.54 -8.62 7.33
CA TYR A 121 -8.75 -9.42 7.13
C TYR A 121 -9.67 -9.48 8.37
N TRP A 122 -9.07 -9.55 9.57
CA TRP A 122 -9.84 -9.66 10.80
C TRP A 122 -10.51 -8.34 11.20
N VAL A 123 -10.03 -7.21 10.67
CA VAL A 123 -10.63 -5.88 10.84
C VAL A 123 -11.67 -5.63 9.75
N TRP A 124 -11.29 -5.83 8.49
CA TRP A 124 -12.18 -5.68 7.33
C TRP A 124 -12.17 -6.94 6.47
N LYS A 125 -13.28 -7.66 6.44
CA LYS A 125 -13.42 -8.90 5.65
C LYS A 125 -13.24 -8.67 4.13
N GLY A 126 -13.48 -7.46 3.66
CA GLY A 126 -13.24 -7.08 2.26
C GLY A 126 -11.79 -7.16 1.81
N ALA A 127 -10.84 -7.24 2.75
CA ALA A 127 -9.42 -7.42 2.46
C ALA A 127 -9.08 -8.79 1.83
N ASP A 128 -9.91 -9.83 2.04
CA ASP A 128 -9.63 -11.21 1.63
C ASP A 128 -9.07 -11.31 0.19
N TRP A 129 -9.88 -10.93 -0.79
CA TRP A 129 -9.51 -11.04 -2.19
C TRP A 129 -8.41 -10.07 -2.61
N GLN A 130 -8.41 -8.88 -2.04
CA GLN A 130 -7.45 -7.83 -2.35
C GLN A 130 -6.03 -8.18 -1.85
N GLU A 131 -5.93 -8.75 -0.65
CA GLU A 131 -4.66 -9.24 -0.12
C GLU A 131 -4.13 -10.44 -0.91
N ARG A 132 -5.01 -11.34 -1.34
CA ARG A 132 -4.65 -12.47 -2.21
C ARG A 132 -4.20 -12.01 -3.59
N GLU A 133 -4.86 -11.01 -4.20
CA GLU A 133 -4.42 -10.41 -5.46
C GLU A 133 -3.04 -9.78 -5.32
N THR A 134 -2.83 -9.00 -4.28
CA THR A 134 -1.54 -8.35 -4.01
C THR A 134 -0.43 -9.37 -3.74
N PHE A 135 -0.74 -10.45 -3.03
CA PHE A 135 0.17 -11.58 -2.87
C PHE A 135 0.52 -12.22 -4.21
N ASP A 136 -0.47 -12.50 -5.04
CA ASP A 136 -0.29 -13.16 -6.33
C ASP A 136 0.56 -12.34 -7.29
N MET A 137 0.33 -11.02 -7.36
CA MET A 137 0.97 -10.12 -8.31
C MET A 137 2.33 -9.59 -7.86
N TYR A 138 2.53 -9.36 -6.56
CA TYR A 138 3.74 -8.73 -6.00
C TYR A 138 4.51 -9.62 -5.03
N GLY A 139 3.91 -10.69 -4.52
CA GLY A 139 4.52 -11.57 -3.53
C GLY A 139 4.58 -10.97 -2.13
N ILE A 140 3.70 -10.02 -1.81
CA ILE A 140 3.55 -9.50 -0.46
C ILE A 140 2.81 -10.54 0.38
N VAL A 141 3.43 -11.02 1.45
CA VAL A 141 2.86 -12.05 2.33
C VAL A 141 2.06 -11.40 3.44
N TYR A 142 0.76 -11.68 3.49
CA TYR A 142 -0.16 -11.19 4.52
C TYR A 142 -0.26 -12.20 5.66
N GLU A 143 0.47 -11.95 6.75
CA GLU A 143 0.55 -12.87 7.89
C GLU A 143 -0.78 -12.91 8.65
N GLY A 144 -1.23 -14.12 8.96
CA GLY A 144 -2.52 -14.33 9.64
C GLY A 144 -3.75 -14.27 8.73
N HIS A 145 -3.56 -14.16 7.41
CA HIS A 145 -4.65 -14.31 6.45
C HIS A 145 -5.16 -15.77 6.41
N PRO A 146 -6.47 -16.02 6.50
CA PRO A 146 -7.02 -17.40 6.64
C PRO A 146 -6.84 -18.29 5.43
N GLY A 147 -6.60 -17.73 4.25
CA GLY A 147 -6.53 -18.51 3.01
C GLY A 147 -5.67 -17.84 1.95
N LEU A 148 -4.45 -17.42 2.31
CA LEU A 148 -3.52 -16.76 1.39
C LEU A 148 -3.04 -17.72 0.31
N LYS A 149 -3.58 -17.58 -0.89
CA LYS A 149 -3.22 -18.37 -2.08
C LYS A 149 -3.45 -17.54 -3.34
N ARG A 150 -2.81 -17.94 -4.43
CA ARG A 150 -3.00 -17.29 -5.74
C ARG A 150 -4.48 -17.31 -6.16
N ILE A 151 -4.92 -16.30 -6.90
CA ILE A 151 -6.29 -16.16 -7.43
C ILE A 151 -6.37 -15.80 -8.90
N LEU A 152 -5.31 -15.18 -9.46
CA LEU A 152 -5.26 -14.76 -10.85
C LEU A 152 -4.33 -15.66 -11.67
N MET A 153 -3.17 -16.01 -11.10
CA MET A 153 -2.21 -16.88 -11.76
C MET A 153 -2.42 -18.35 -11.37
N PRO A 154 -2.04 -19.31 -12.22
CA PRO A 154 -1.99 -20.74 -11.86
C PRO A 154 -1.13 -20.98 -10.61
N GLU A 155 -1.41 -22.06 -9.89
CA GLU A 155 -0.69 -22.38 -8.63
C GLU A 155 0.80 -22.65 -8.87
N ASP A 156 1.15 -23.18 -10.02
CA ASP A 156 2.51 -23.51 -10.46
C ASP A 156 3.25 -22.33 -11.11
N TRP A 157 2.61 -21.15 -11.20
CA TRP A 157 3.24 -19.98 -11.80
C TRP A 157 4.46 -19.52 -11.02
N VAL A 158 5.57 -19.28 -11.75
CA VAL A 158 6.85 -18.86 -11.16
C VAL A 158 7.00 -17.33 -11.23
N GLY A 159 7.26 -16.73 -10.07
CA GLY A 159 7.48 -15.29 -9.93
C GLY A 159 6.21 -14.47 -9.72
N TYR A 160 6.34 -13.15 -9.83
CA TYR A 160 5.31 -12.16 -9.52
C TYR A 160 5.20 -11.16 -10.66
N PRO A 161 4.14 -11.25 -11.49
CA PRO A 161 4.06 -10.58 -12.79
C PRO A 161 4.09 -9.06 -12.77
N LEU A 162 3.66 -8.41 -11.68
CA LEU A 162 3.62 -6.95 -11.58
C LEU A 162 4.85 -6.34 -10.93
N ARG A 163 5.83 -7.15 -10.54
CA ARG A 163 7.14 -6.60 -10.14
C ARG A 163 7.87 -6.03 -11.36
N LYS A 164 8.52 -4.89 -11.19
CA LYS A 164 9.24 -4.22 -12.28
C LYS A 164 10.52 -4.94 -12.74
N ASP A 165 10.98 -5.89 -11.95
CA ASP A 165 12.11 -6.78 -12.26
C ASP A 165 11.67 -8.15 -12.79
N TYR A 166 10.36 -8.36 -12.99
CA TYR A 166 9.83 -9.61 -13.51
C TYR A 166 10.11 -9.74 -15.00
N VAL A 167 10.65 -10.89 -15.38
CA VAL A 167 10.85 -11.28 -16.79
C VAL A 167 9.78 -12.30 -17.14
N SER A 168 8.92 -11.96 -18.09
CA SER A 168 7.86 -12.85 -18.56
C SER A 168 8.47 -14.06 -19.28
N PRO A 169 7.99 -15.29 -18.97
CA PRO A 169 8.39 -16.45 -19.76
C PRO A 169 7.98 -16.27 -21.22
N ASP A 170 8.78 -16.83 -22.14
CA ASP A 170 8.42 -16.86 -23.55
C ASP A 170 7.36 -17.95 -23.78
N PHE A 171 6.12 -17.52 -23.98
CA PHE A 171 4.99 -18.43 -24.21
C PHE A 171 5.02 -19.11 -25.59
N TYR A 172 5.82 -18.63 -26.52
CA TYR A 172 5.91 -19.20 -27.88
C TYR A 172 6.73 -20.50 -27.89
N GLU A 173 7.70 -20.65 -27.00
CA GLU A 173 8.46 -21.91 -26.84
C GLU A 173 7.62 -23.08 -26.28
N LEU A 174 6.51 -22.78 -25.59
CA LEU A 174 5.61 -23.79 -25.02
C LEU A 174 4.62 -24.38 -26.05
N GLN A 175 4.40 -23.73 -27.20
CA GLN A 175 3.46 -24.19 -28.22
C GLN A 175 4.07 -25.22 -29.18
N ASP A 176 5.40 -25.30 -29.27
CA ASP A 176 6.10 -26.27 -30.12
C ASP A 176 6.28 -27.67 -29.46
N ALA A 177 5.73 -27.88 -28.27
CA ALA A 177 5.86 -29.12 -27.51
C ALA A 177 4.68 -30.09 -27.64
N TYR A 178 3.75 -29.86 -28.63
CA TYR A 178 2.64 -30.76 -28.92
C TYR A 178 2.61 -31.21 -30.36
#